data_8bd91afa44a4f8af2168b0cdf9755d87
#
_entry.id   8bd91afa44a4f8af2168b0cdf9755d87
#
_cell.length_a   1.000
_cell.length_b   1.000
_cell.length_c   1.000
_cell.angle_alpha   90.00
_cell.angle_beta   90.00
_cell.angle_gamma   90.00
#
_symmetry.space_group_name_H-M   'P 1'
#
loop_
_entity.id
_entity.type
_entity.pdbx_description
1 polymer ?
#
loop_
_entity_poly.entity_id
_entity_poly.type
_entity_poly.pdbx_seq_one_letter_code
_entity_poly.pdbx_strand_id
1 'polypeptide(L)'
;MTIPQVQGSQPDQLERSGAELGRHAARLAGRIDQQRATLHMLRSGWRGVASDAAHDTVAPTVQRMQQMHDALVRAGTLLSDGGSSLEHTRTQLIAVVGRLTAQGWLIAPDGSVSVRPGSMLDHHRSLSPVHDTRLRQLAATHAMTLKTMLAQFDTTDRDLSRQLGAAVAGLDLPAPGFGSCARGAQMPAGDDPCEVKRWWDALTASERAQLQHDRPNALGNLNGISVAVRSAANIAVMQRDIARVENATSAVPAAAMTRYHNALKVREALNANRDMTRGTDTFLYVYEPEAFHGQGRVAISIGDPDGAANTAVVVPGTSNSVTSGWLAGPDAANVFNETKSADRHKPVAVLAWMGYDAPDSLADPHVAQVANAREGGALLASDVNALEVTNTGDAHVTAVGHSYGSTTVADAAAGYRMRADDIVLIGSPGTDLATSAADFHLPDGGRVFVGAAATDPVTLLGGDSNQVHIPGSGLTVGLGTDPADDDFGSTRFKAEVAGTGWPWTDHSGYLEPGGESLYSIAVIASGRGDELESMGMTAPPRTQIAIPGMPVVEIDAEVFRPATGGHHHG
;
A
#
# COMPACT_ATOMS: atom_id res chain seq x y z
N MET A 1 -5.22 -4.03 19.30
CA MET A 1 -5.19 -5.48 18.91
C MET A 1 -6.31 -6.24 19.58
N THR A 2 -6.93 -7.23 18.90
CA THR A 2 -8.07 -8.01 19.41
C THR A 2 -7.71 -9.48 19.61
N ILE A 3 -8.51 -10.20 20.43
CA ILE A 3 -8.31 -11.64 20.67
C ILE A 3 -8.30 -12.45 19.36
N PRO A 4 -9.25 -12.28 18.41
CA PRO A 4 -9.21 -13.00 17.13
C PRO A 4 -7.96 -12.70 16.30
N GLN A 5 -7.46 -11.45 16.29
CA GLN A 5 -6.22 -11.11 15.60
C GLN A 5 -5.02 -11.85 16.18
N VAL A 6 -4.89 -11.90 17.52
CA VAL A 6 -3.82 -12.66 18.17
C VAL A 6 -3.98 -14.17 17.93
N GLN A 7 -5.21 -14.69 17.93
CA GLN A 7 -5.46 -16.11 17.64
C GLN A 7 -5.08 -16.50 16.22
N GLY A 8 -5.38 -15.63 15.24
CA GLY A 8 -5.08 -15.84 13.82
C GLY A 8 -3.62 -15.54 13.44
N SER A 9 -2.85 -14.87 14.30
CA SER A 9 -1.43 -14.59 14.03
C SER A 9 -0.59 -15.89 14.01
N GLN A 10 0.52 -15.85 13.27
CA GLN A 10 1.42 -16.99 13.08
C GLN A 10 2.87 -16.64 13.49
N PRO A 11 3.14 -16.37 14.77
CA PRO A 11 4.48 -15.98 15.24
C PRO A 11 5.56 -17.03 14.98
N ASP A 12 5.18 -18.31 14.85
CA ASP A 12 6.08 -19.41 14.49
C ASP A 12 6.71 -19.24 13.08
N GLN A 13 6.06 -18.52 12.18
CA GLN A 13 6.66 -18.16 10.88
C GLN A 13 7.82 -17.18 11.05
N LEU A 14 7.76 -16.26 12.02
CA LEU A 14 8.87 -15.36 12.34
C LEU A 14 10.10 -16.15 12.81
N GLU A 15 9.93 -17.14 13.67
CA GLU A 15 11.02 -18.03 14.11
C GLU A 15 11.64 -18.77 12.92
N ARG A 16 10.81 -19.32 12.02
CA ARG A 16 11.30 -20.02 10.82
C ARG A 16 12.09 -19.08 9.91
N SER A 17 11.56 -17.86 9.68
CA SER A 17 12.24 -16.83 8.90
C SER A 17 13.55 -16.39 9.55
N GLY A 18 13.58 -16.25 10.88
CA GLY A 18 14.79 -15.96 11.64
C GLY A 18 15.86 -17.04 11.47
N ALA A 19 15.47 -18.31 11.57
CA ALA A 19 16.38 -19.44 11.33
C ALA A 19 16.88 -19.48 9.87
N GLU A 20 16.06 -19.09 8.90
CA GLU A 20 16.45 -19.01 7.50
C GLU A 20 17.47 -17.90 7.25
N LEU A 21 17.25 -16.71 7.80
CA LEU A 21 18.23 -15.62 7.75
C LEU A 21 19.55 -16.02 8.39
N GLY A 22 19.52 -16.76 9.50
CA GLY A 22 20.72 -17.31 10.13
C GLY A 22 21.50 -18.25 9.19
N ARG A 23 20.80 -19.11 8.43
CA ARG A 23 21.43 -19.96 7.42
C ARG A 23 22.04 -19.15 6.26
N HIS A 24 21.37 -18.08 5.84
CA HIS A 24 21.92 -17.16 4.83
C HIS A 24 23.15 -16.42 5.32
N ALA A 25 23.11 -15.92 6.56
CA ALA A 25 24.27 -15.30 7.21
C ALA A 25 25.48 -16.24 7.27
N ALA A 26 25.28 -17.50 7.70
CA ALA A 26 26.36 -18.48 7.74
C ALA A 26 26.99 -18.77 6.36
N ARG A 27 26.16 -18.85 5.31
CA ARG A 27 26.65 -18.99 3.92
C ARG A 27 27.44 -17.77 3.47
N LEU A 28 26.98 -16.58 3.83
CA LEU A 28 27.68 -15.33 3.51
C LEU A 28 29.02 -15.24 4.25
N ALA A 29 29.09 -15.65 5.53
CA ALA A 29 30.34 -15.73 6.30
C ALA A 29 31.38 -16.58 5.58
N GLY A 30 31.02 -17.79 5.13
CA GLY A 30 31.92 -18.65 4.38
C GLY A 30 32.47 -18.02 3.09
N ARG A 31 31.63 -17.23 2.37
CA ARG A 31 32.08 -16.47 1.19
C ARG A 31 33.02 -15.32 1.55
N ILE A 32 32.77 -14.64 2.66
CA ILE A 32 33.64 -13.57 3.17
C ILE A 32 35.04 -14.15 3.49
N ASP A 33 35.07 -15.29 4.18
CA ASP A 33 36.34 -15.96 4.53
C ASP A 33 37.11 -16.43 3.29
N GLN A 34 36.41 -16.96 2.29
CA GLN A 34 37.01 -17.33 1.01
C GLN A 34 37.59 -16.12 0.29
N GLN A 35 36.90 -15.00 0.25
CA GLN A 35 37.38 -13.76 -0.38
C GLN A 35 38.58 -13.20 0.36
N ARG A 36 38.57 -13.21 1.70
CA ARG A 36 39.70 -12.79 2.52
C ARG A 36 40.94 -13.67 2.29
N ALA A 37 40.73 -14.98 2.22
CA ALA A 37 41.84 -15.93 1.92
C ALA A 37 42.42 -15.67 0.52
N THR A 38 41.59 -15.42 -0.48
CA THR A 38 42.02 -15.08 -1.84
C THR A 38 42.83 -13.79 -1.86
N LEU A 39 42.38 -12.74 -1.17
CA LEU A 39 43.12 -11.47 -1.04
C LEU A 39 44.47 -11.66 -0.34
N HIS A 40 44.51 -12.48 0.70
CA HIS A 40 45.72 -12.78 1.40
C HIS A 40 46.73 -13.51 0.51
N MET A 41 46.28 -14.51 -0.27
CA MET A 41 47.13 -15.23 -1.24
C MET A 41 47.66 -14.29 -2.34
N LEU A 42 46.82 -13.42 -2.89
CA LEU A 42 47.23 -12.41 -3.86
C LEU A 42 48.35 -11.52 -3.32
N ARG A 43 48.20 -11.04 -2.08
CA ARG A 43 49.18 -10.16 -1.43
C ARG A 43 50.52 -10.87 -1.12
N SER A 44 50.48 -12.16 -0.87
CA SER A 44 51.71 -12.95 -0.60
C SER A 44 52.48 -13.31 -1.88
N GLY A 45 51.76 -13.47 -3.01
CA GLY A 45 52.31 -13.90 -4.29
C GLY A 45 52.57 -12.77 -5.31
N TRP A 46 51.98 -11.58 -5.10
CA TRP A 46 52.06 -10.48 -6.05
C TRP A 46 52.25 -9.14 -5.34
N ARG A 47 53.33 -8.42 -5.70
CA ARG A 47 53.69 -7.11 -5.10
C ARG A 47 53.77 -6.05 -6.19
N GLY A 48 53.30 -4.83 -5.91
CA GLY A 48 53.37 -3.67 -6.78
C GLY A 48 52.05 -2.92 -6.90
N VAL A 49 52.09 -1.76 -7.59
CA VAL A 49 50.97 -0.80 -7.71
C VAL A 49 49.64 -1.46 -8.16
N ALA A 50 49.70 -2.44 -9.06
CA ALA A 50 48.54 -3.16 -9.51
C ALA A 50 47.95 -4.11 -8.46
N SER A 51 48.79 -4.70 -7.59
CA SER A 51 48.38 -5.51 -6.44
C SER A 51 47.68 -4.64 -5.37
N ASP A 52 48.22 -3.46 -5.10
CA ASP A 52 47.65 -2.51 -4.15
C ASP A 52 46.30 -1.98 -4.67
N ALA A 53 46.22 -1.62 -5.96
CA ALA A 53 44.98 -1.20 -6.58
C ALA A 53 43.89 -2.29 -6.57
N ALA A 54 44.26 -3.55 -6.79
CA ALA A 54 43.31 -4.67 -6.70
C ALA A 54 42.80 -4.85 -5.25
N HIS A 55 43.66 -4.72 -4.26
CA HIS A 55 43.30 -4.80 -2.85
C HIS A 55 42.36 -3.64 -2.46
N ASP A 56 42.66 -2.41 -2.85
CA ASP A 56 41.86 -1.23 -2.55
C ASP A 56 40.46 -1.28 -3.21
N THR A 57 40.36 -1.95 -4.35
CA THR A 57 39.07 -2.16 -5.04
C THR A 57 38.21 -3.22 -4.36
N VAL A 58 38.82 -4.31 -3.82
CA VAL A 58 38.05 -5.44 -3.27
C VAL A 58 37.75 -5.27 -1.78
N ALA A 59 38.62 -4.56 -1.03
CA ALA A 59 38.45 -4.38 0.42
C ALA A 59 37.07 -3.75 0.80
N PRO A 60 36.57 -2.70 0.10
CA PRO A 60 35.23 -2.17 0.37
C PRO A 60 34.09 -3.18 0.15
N THR A 61 34.22 -4.06 -0.85
CA THR A 61 33.24 -5.11 -1.12
C THR A 61 33.19 -6.12 0.02
N VAL A 62 34.36 -6.58 0.53
CA VAL A 62 34.41 -7.48 1.68
C VAL A 62 33.81 -6.82 2.93
N GLN A 63 34.10 -5.53 3.14
CA GLN A 63 33.52 -4.79 4.25
C GLN A 63 31.97 -4.71 4.16
N ARG A 64 31.42 -4.51 2.98
CA ARG A 64 29.96 -4.52 2.76
C ARG A 64 29.34 -5.89 2.99
N MET A 65 29.98 -6.94 2.49
CA MET A 65 29.56 -8.30 2.77
C MET A 65 29.52 -8.56 4.29
N GLN A 66 30.48 -8.02 5.04
CA GLN A 66 30.48 -8.10 6.50
C GLN A 66 29.32 -7.34 7.13
N GLN A 67 29.03 -6.11 6.68
CA GLN A 67 27.88 -5.32 7.15
C GLN A 67 26.55 -6.03 6.88
N MET A 68 26.39 -6.60 5.69
CA MET A 68 25.20 -7.40 5.33
C MET A 68 25.10 -8.66 6.19
N HIS A 69 26.20 -9.37 6.39
CA HIS A 69 26.24 -10.52 7.30
C HIS A 69 25.77 -10.15 8.70
N ASP A 70 26.29 -9.05 9.26
CA ASP A 70 25.97 -8.63 10.61
C ASP A 70 24.48 -8.18 10.73
N ALA A 71 23.93 -7.58 9.68
CA ALA A 71 22.51 -7.23 9.61
C ALA A 71 21.60 -8.47 9.52
N LEU A 72 21.96 -9.46 8.70
CA LEU A 72 21.25 -10.73 8.61
C LEU A 72 21.25 -11.48 9.95
N VAL A 73 22.40 -11.49 10.65
CA VAL A 73 22.49 -12.09 11.99
C VAL A 73 21.56 -11.36 12.97
N ARG A 74 21.61 -10.02 13.01
CA ARG A 74 20.74 -9.23 13.90
C ARG A 74 19.27 -9.45 13.59
N ALA A 75 18.88 -9.35 12.32
CA ALA A 75 17.49 -9.56 11.91
C ALA A 75 17.01 -10.99 12.21
N GLY A 76 17.86 -11.99 11.94
CA GLY A 76 17.57 -13.39 12.26
C GLY A 76 17.33 -13.63 13.75
N THR A 77 18.16 -13.05 14.62
CA THR A 77 18.00 -13.13 16.09
C THR A 77 16.71 -12.44 16.53
N LEU A 78 16.46 -11.22 16.04
CA LEU A 78 15.25 -10.45 16.38
C LEU A 78 13.97 -11.20 15.99
N LEU A 79 13.93 -11.79 14.79
CA LEU A 79 12.78 -12.59 14.35
C LEU A 79 12.58 -13.85 15.18
N SER A 80 13.67 -14.56 15.54
CA SER A 80 13.56 -15.75 16.38
C SER A 80 13.08 -15.40 17.78
N ASP A 81 13.69 -14.42 18.44
CA ASP A 81 13.37 -14.04 19.81
C ASP A 81 11.98 -13.38 19.90
N GLY A 82 11.68 -12.49 18.94
CA GLY A 82 10.38 -11.83 18.84
C GLY A 82 9.26 -12.84 18.55
N GLY A 83 9.47 -13.75 17.60
CA GLY A 83 8.55 -14.83 17.27
C GLY A 83 8.21 -15.70 18.49
N SER A 84 9.25 -16.16 19.21
CA SER A 84 9.08 -16.93 20.45
C SER A 84 8.30 -16.16 21.52
N SER A 85 8.59 -14.87 21.71
CA SER A 85 7.91 -14.04 22.70
C SER A 85 6.43 -13.84 22.36
N LEU A 86 6.13 -13.58 21.09
CA LEU A 86 4.76 -13.43 20.60
C LEU A 86 3.99 -14.75 20.70
N GLU A 87 4.59 -15.90 20.32
CA GLU A 87 3.94 -17.21 20.43
C GLU A 87 3.67 -17.58 21.89
N HIS A 88 4.57 -17.26 22.80
CA HIS A 88 4.35 -17.47 24.22
C HIS A 88 3.14 -16.67 24.73
N THR A 89 3.06 -15.38 24.41
CA THR A 89 1.94 -14.52 24.82
C THR A 89 0.62 -14.97 24.17
N ARG A 90 0.66 -15.35 22.88
CA ARG A 90 -0.48 -15.92 22.15
C ARG A 90 -1.02 -17.19 22.84
N THR A 91 -0.15 -18.12 23.13
CA THR A 91 -0.51 -19.38 23.78
C THR A 91 -1.12 -19.14 25.16
N GLN A 92 -0.56 -18.24 25.95
CA GLN A 92 -1.11 -17.86 27.26
C GLN A 92 -2.49 -17.20 27.12
N LEU A 93 -2.68 -16.28 26.17
CA LEU A 93 -3.96 -15.62 25.92
C LEU A 93 -5.04 -16.65 25.56
N ILE A 94 -4.75 -17.56 24.63
CA ILE A 94 -5.68 -18.62 24.19
C ILE A 94 -6.06 -19.50 25.39
N ALA A 95 -5.10 -19.88 26.21
CA ALA A 95 -5.36 -20.70 27.41
C ALA A 95 -6.25 -19.97 28.43
N VAL A 96 -6.04 -18.67 28.66
CA VAL A 96 -6.88 -17.86 29.56
C VAL A 96 -8.29 -17.73 29.00
N VAL A 97 -8.45 -17.41 27.73
CA VAL A 97 -9.73 -17.29 27.03
C VAL A 97 -10.50 -18.61 27.13
N GLY A 98 -9.87 -19.74 26.83
CA GLY A 98 -10.48 -21.06 26.92
C GLY A 98 -10.98 -21.39 28.33
N ARG A 99 -10.17 -21.14 29.37
CA ARG A 99 -10.50 -21.36 30.77
C ARG A 99 -11.70 -20.51 31.22
N LEU A 100 -11.67 -19.20 30.94
CA LEU A 100 -12.76 -18.30 31.32
C LEU A 100 -14.05 -18.65 30.58
N THR A 101 -13.96 -19.02 29.30
CA THR A 101 -15.11 -19.49 28.53
C THR A 101 -15.74 -20.75 29.12
N ALA A 102 -14.91 -21.71 29.57
CA ALA A 102 -15.37 -22.93 30.24
C ALA A 102 -16.03 -22.65 31.61
N GLN A 103 -15.60 -21.62 32.32
CA GLN A 103 -16.19 -21.18 33.60
C GLN A 103 -17.52 -20.44 33.44
N GLY A 104 -17.98 -20.17 32.21
CA GLY A 104 -19.27 -19.52 31.99
C GLY A 104 -19.18 -18.00 31.75
N TRP A 105 -17.99 -17.48 31.47
CA TRP A 105 -17.81 -16.10 31.04
C TRP A 105 -18.03 -15.96 29.54
N LEU A 106 -18.56 -14.82 29.11
CA LEU A 106 -18.63 -14.36 27.73
C LEU A 106 -17.51 -13.34 27.55
N ILE A 107 -16.65 -13.57 26.54
CA ILE A 107 -15.48 -12.75 26.28
C ILE A 107 -15.69 -12.07 24.90
N ALA A 108 -15.64 -10.76 24.88
CA ALA A 108 -15.70 -9.98 23.66
C ALA A 108 -14.32 -9.91 22.98
N PRO A 109 -14.25 -9.62 21.66
CA PRO A 109 -13.00 -9.53 20.90
C PRO A 109 -11.98 -8.56 21.49
N ASP A 110 -12.41 -7.46 22.12
CA ASP A 110 -11.56 -6.45 22.77
C ASP A 110 -11.03 -6.87 24.15
N GLY A 111 -11.32 -8.10 24.61
CA GLY A 111 -10.96 -8.60 25.94
C GLY A 111 -11.94 -8.21 27.03
N SER A 112 -13.06 -7.58 26.73
CA SER A 112 -14.12 -7.31 27.72
C SER A 112 -14.79 -8.62 28.15
N VAL A 113 -15.12 -8.73 29.43
CA VAL A 113 -15.67 -9.97 30.04
C VAL A 113 -17.02 -9.68 30.67
N SER A 114 -17.98 -10.54 30.44
CA SER A 114 -19.30 -10.51 31.06
C SER A 114 -19.78 -11.90 31.41
N VAL A 115 -20.83 -12.01 32.22
CA VAL A 115 -21.43 -13.30 32.53
C VAL A 115 -22.21 -13.80 31.32
N ARG A 116 -21.93 -15.03 30.86
CA ARG A 116 -22.64 -15.64 29.74
C ARG A 116 -24.10 -15.92 30.15
N PRO A 117 -25.09 -15.45 29.38
CA PRO A 117 -26.49 -15.78 29.62
C PRO A 117 -26.73 -17.30 29.64
N GLY A 118 -27.51 -17.78 30.58
CA GLY A 118 -27.82 -19.20 30.77
C GLY A 118 -26.69 -20.04 31.39
N SER A 119 -25.58 -19.46 31.79
CA SER A 119 -24.50 -20.16 32.51
C SER A 119 -24.81 -20.30 34.00
N MET A 120 -24.06 -21.17 34.71
CA MET A 120 -24.13 -21.27 36.19
C MET A 120 -23.84 -19.91 36.86
N LEU A 121 -22.94 -19.10 36.29
CA LEU A 121 -22.66 -17.75 36.79
C LEU A 121 -23.87 -16.83 36.64
N ASP A 122 -24.65 -16.97 35.59
CA ASP A 122 -25.87 -16.18 35.35
C ASP A 122 -26.96 -16.56 36.37
N HIS A 123 -27.07 -17.85 36.68
CA HIS A 123 -27.95 -18.30 37.76
C HIS A 123 -27.51 -17.72 39.12
N HIS A 124 -26.21 -17.77 39.43
CA HIS A 124 -25.69 -17.19 40.67
C HIS A 124 -25.89 -15.66 40.71
N ARG A 125 -25.78 -14.97 39.60
CA ARG A 125 -26.03 -13.52 39.50
C ARG A 125 -27.46 -13.16 39.89
N SER A 126 -28.43 -13.99 39.51
CA SER A 126 -29.86 -13.76 39.77
C SER A 126 -30.26 -14.00 41.24
N LEU A 127 -29.42 -14.63 42.04
CA LEU A 127 -29.76 -14.98 43.45
C LEU A 127 -29.73 -13.79 44.41
N SER A 128 -28.85 -12.79 44.17
CA SER A 128 -28.80 -11.58 44.99
C SER A 128 -28.00 -10.45 44.35
N PRO A 129 -28.31 -9.16 44.69
CA PRO A 129 -27.52 -8.01 44.22
C PRO A 129 -26.04 -8.04 44.64
N VAL A 130 -25.73 -8.68 45.75
CA VAL A 130 -24.35 -8.84 46.24
C VAL A 130 -23.57 -9.78 45.32
N HIS A 131 -24.18 -10.88 44.88
CA HIS A 131 -23.57 -11.80 43.92
C HIS A 131 -23.36 -11.13 42.58
N ASP A 132 -24.31 -10.35 42.08
CA ASP A 132 -24.17 -9.58 40.86
C ASP A 132 -22.98 -8.59 40.93
N THR A 133 -22.87 -7.82 42.01
CA THR A 133 -21.76 -6.90 42.23
C THR A 133 -20.42 -7.62 42.24
N ARG A 134 -20.32 -8.76 42.92
CA ARG A 134 -19.09 -9.55 43.00
C ARG A 134 -18.69 -10.14 41.66
N LEU A 135 -19.64 -10.62 40.86
CA LEU A 135 -19.39 -11.14 39.54
C LEU A 135 -18.95 -10.02 38.56
N ARG A 136 -19.52 -8.81 38.67
CA ARG A 136 -19.02 -7.66 37.90
C ARG A 136 -17.58 -7.30 38.25
N GLN A 137 -17.21 -7.32 39.53
CA GLN A 137 -15.82 -7.08 39.94
C GLN A 137 -14.87 -8.14 39.40
N LEU A 138 -15.26 -9.43 39.43
CA LEU A 138 -14.47 -10.51 38.83
C LEU A 138 -14.36 -10.35 37.31
N ALA A 139 -15.44 -10.00 36.61
CA ALA A 139 -15.44 -9.73 35.19
C ALA A 139 -14.46 -8.58 34.82
N ALA A 140 -14.48 -7.51 35.61
CA ALA A 140 -13.54 -6.39 35.41
C ALA A 140 -12.08 -6.82 35.61
N THR A 141 -11.80 -7.64 36.61
CA THR A 141 -10.44 -8.18 36.84
C THR A 141 -9.98 -9.07 35.69
N HIS A 142 -10.86 -9.97 35.19
CA HIS A 142 -10.54 -10.81 34.02
C HIS A 142 -10.35 -9.99 32.74
N ALA A 143 -11.20 -8.97 32.52
CA ALA A 143 -11.07 -8.06 31.42
C ALA A 143 -9.74 -7.30 31.47
N MET A 144 -9.34 -6.81 32.64
CA MET A 144 -8.03 -6.15 32.81
C MET A 144 -6.88 -7.10 32.43
N THR A 145 -6.93 -8.36 32.90
CA THR A 145 -5.91 -9.37 32.57
C THR A 145 -5.79 -9.58 31.06
N LEU A 146 -6.93 -9.79 30.37
CA LEU A 146 -6.94 -10.01 28.93
C LEU A 146 -6.45 -8.78 28.15
N LYS A 147 -6.91 -7.58 28.52
CA LYS A 147 -6.45 -6.33 27.91
C LYS A 147 -4.94 -6.08 28.11
N THR A 148 -4.42 -6.41 29.29
CA THR A 148 -2.97 -6.34 29.54
C THR A 148 -2.19 -7.30 28.63
N MET A 149 -2.67 -8.52 28.41
CA MET A 149 -2.02 -9.49 27.52
C MET A 149 -2.09 -9.03 26.05
N LEU A 150 -3.22 -8.46 25.62
CA LEU A 150 -3.36 -7.88 24.29
C LEU A 150 -2.41 -6.71 24.08
N ALA A 151 -2.32 -5.80 25.07
CA ALA A 151 -1.39 -4.67 25.03
C ALA A 151 0.08 -5.13 25.01
N GLN A 152 0.41 -6.17 25.77
CA GLN A 152 1.76 -6.74 25.78
C GLN A 152 2.12 -7.33 24.41
N PHE A 153 1.21 -8.07 23.78
CA PHE A 153 1.42 -8.62 22.43
C PHE A 153 1.65 -7.48 21.42
N ASP A 154 0.78 -6.48 21.43
CA ASP A 154 0.86 -5.32 20.55
C ASP A 154 2.17 -4.52 20.73
N THR A 155 2.60 -4.33 21.99
CA THR A 155 3.88 -3.65 22.28
C THR A 155 5.07 -4.46 21.77
N THR A 156 5.06 -5.78 21.99
CA THR A 156 6.14 -6.67 21.52
C THR A 156 6.23 -6.65 19.99
N ASP A 157 5.09 -6.70 19.29
CA ASP A 157 5.02 -6.67 17.84
C ASP A 157 5.58 -5.36 17.26
N ARG A 158 5.13 -4.21 17.80
CA ARG A 158 5.65 -2.88 17.40
C ARG A 158 7.13 -2.71 17.70
N ASP A 159 7.59 -3.20 18.84
CA ASP A 159 8.99 -3.12 19.22
C ASP A 159 9.86 -3.97 18.30
N LEU A 160 9.39 -5.17 17.94
CA LEU A 160 10.04 -6.03 16.96
C LEU A 160 10.15 -5.35 15.60
N SER A 161 9.05 -4.77 15.12
CA SER A 161 9.02 -4.03 13.85
C SER A 161 10.03 -2.89 13.83
N ARG A 162 10.08 -2.06 14.87
CA ARG A 162 11.07 -0.96 14.99
C ARG A 162 12.50 -1.45 15.03
N GLN A 163 12.77 -2.53 15.78
CA GLN A 163 14.11 -3.10 15.90
C GLN A 163 14.57 -3.74 14.60
N LEU A 164 13.67 -4.39 13.85
CA LEU A 164 13.97 -4.92 12.51
C LEU A 164 14.31 -3.79 11.55
N GLY A 165 13.52 -2.71 11.52
CA GLY A 165 13.83 -1.52 10.73
C GLY A 165 15.21 -0.95 11.07
N ALA A 166 15.55 -0.83 12.36
CA ALA A 166 16.87 -0.37 12.80
C ALA A 166 18.01 -1.35 12.46
N ALA A 167 17.74 -2.65 12.47
CA ALA A 167 18.75 -3.66 12.15
C ALA A 167 19.20 -3.62 10.69
N VAL A 168 18.29 -3.18 9.78
CA VAL A 168 18.55 -3.08 8.34
C VAL A 168 18.85 -1.64 7.88
N ALA A 169 18.52 -0.62 8.68
CA ALA A 169 18.74 0.80 8.35
C ALA A 169 20.22 1.17 8.11
N GLY A 170 21.15 0.39 8.57
CA GLY A 170 22.60 0.59 8.30
C GLY A 170 23.07 -0.08 7.01
N LEU A 171 22.18 -0.69 6.23
CA LEU A 171 22.45 -1.26 4.92
C LEU A 171 22.29 -0.24 3.80
N ASP A 172 22.03 1.02 4.09
CA ASP A 172 22.14 2.13 3.15
C ASP A 172 23.58 2.21 2.65
N LEU A 173 23.83 1.41 1.62
CA LEU A 173 25.12 1.32 0.96
C LEU A 173 25.34 2.62 0.20
N PRO A 174 26.36 3.43 0.55
CA PRO A 174 26.75 4.51 -0.34
C PRO A 174 27.09 3.89 -1.70
N ALA A 175 26.57 4.51 -2.76
CA ALA A 175 26.80 4.02 -4.11
C ALA A 175 28.30 3.77 -4.34
N PRO A 176 28.73 2.60 -4.83
CA PRO A 176 30.11 2.35 -5.12
C PRO A 176 30.58 3.30 -6.22
N GLY A 177 31.71 3.96 -6.00
CA GLY A 177 32.45 4.58 -7.08
C GLY A 177 32.93 3.48 -8.02
N PHE A 178 32.35 3.39 -9.21
CA PHE A 178 32.69 2.36 -10.18
C PHE A 178 33.95 2.72 -10.97
N GLY A 179 34.99 1.94 -10.74
CA GLY A 179 35.99 1.65 -11.78
C GLY A 179 35.36 0.67 -12.79
N SER A 180 35.56 0.97 -14.05
CA SER A 180 35.22 0.25 -15.29
C SER A 180 34.39 -1.03 -15.16
N CYS A 181 33.15 -1.00 -15.66
CA CYS A 181 32.28 -2.16 -15.82
C CYS A 181 32.91 -3.19 -16.74
N ALA A 182 33.14 -4.39 -16.21
CA ALA A 182 33.37 -5.57 -17.02
C ALA A 182 32.13 -5.86 -17.86
N ARG A 183 32.31 -6.12 -19.15
CA ARG A 183 31.25 -6.48 -20.11
C ARG A 183 30.47 -7.70 -19.60
N GLY A 184 29.16 -7.53 -19.44
CA GLY A 184 28.24 -8.57 -19.01
C GLY A 184 27.55 -8.25 -17.69
N ALA A 185 27.12 -7.00 -17.45
CA ALA A 185 26.39 -6.61 -16.25
C ALA A 185 25.07 -7.40 -16.13
N GLN A 186 25.01 -8.23 -15.11
CA GLN A 186 23.80 -8.96 -14.75
C GLN A 186 22.67 -7.97 -14.47
N MET A 187 21.44 -8.26 -14.98
CA MET A 187 20.24 -7.47 -14.71
C MET A 187 20.08 -7.32 -13.19
N PRO A 188 19.88 -6.10 -12.67
CA PRO A 188 19.62 -5.88 -11.24
C PRO A 188 18.37 -6.60 -10.76
N ALA A 189 18.24 -6.86 -9.47
CA ALA A 189 17.06 -7.47 -8.88
C ALA A 189 15.80 -6.58 -8.99
N GLY A 190 15.96 -5.27 -9.14
CA GLY A 190 14.87 -4.33 -9.34
C GLY A 190 14.39 -3.60 -8.09
N ASP A 191 15.06 -3.80 -6.96
CA ASP A 191 14.66 -3.20 -5.68
C ASP A 191 14.99 -1.70 -5.57
N ASP A 192 15.96 -1.23 -6.38
CA ASP A 192 16.36 0.18 -6.47
C ASP A 192 16.21 0.71 -7.91
N PRO A 193 15.21 1.57 -8.18
CA PRO A 193 15.01 2.15 -9.50
C PRO A 193 16.22 2.94 -10.03
N CYS A 194 16.98 3.60 -9.15
CA CYS A 194 18.17 4.33 -9.53
C CYS A 194 19.30 3.39 -10.00
N GLU A 195 19.45 2.23 -9.38
CA GLU A 195 20.39 1.20 -9.82
C GLU A 195 20.00 0.63 -11.17
N VAL A 196 18.71 0.33 -11.34
CA VAL A 196 18.16 -0.15 -12.61
C VAL A 196 18.39 0.87 -13.74
N LYS A 197 18.09 2.14 -13.49
CA LYS A 197 18.30 3.20 -14.48
C LYS A 197 19.78 3.30 -14.88
N ARG A 198 20.69 3.33 -13.92
CA ARG A 198 22.14 3.38 -14.20
C ARG A 198 22.60 2.16 -15.01
N TRP A 199 22.13 0.97 -14.66
CA TRP A 199 22.43 -0.26 -15.41
C TRP A 199 21.90 -0.16 -16.84
N TRP A 200 20.63 0.24 -17.00
CA TRP A 200 20.00 0.39 -18.31
C TRP A 200 20.72 1.42 -19.18
N ASP A 201 21.07 2.57 -18.61
CA ASP A 201 21.76 3.64 -19.32
C ASP A 201 23.19 3.27 -19.76
N ALA A 202 23.84 2.35 -19.02
CA ALA A 202 25.14 1.83 -19.38
C ALA A 202 25.13 0.80 -20.53
N LEU A 203 23.96 0.24 -20.88
CA LEU A 203 23.82 -0.73 -21.98
C LEU A 203 23.88 -0.04 -23.33
N THR A 204 24.50 -0.71 -24.30
CA THR A 204 24.45 -0.30 -25.71
C THR A 204 23.05 -0.49 -26.30
N ALA A 205 22.75 0.20 -27.40
CA ALA A 205 21.47 0.04 -28.10
C ALA A 205 21.21 -1.43 -28.53
N SER A 206 22.24 -2.16 -28.91
CA SER A 206 22.13 -3.58 -29.27
C SER A 206 21.79 -4.46 -28.09
N GLU A 207 22.43 -4.24 -26.93
CA GLU A 207 22.14 -4.97 -25.68
C GLU A 207 20.73 -4.70 -25.18
N ARG A 208 20.28 -3.42 -25.23
CA ARG A 208 18.89 -3.05 -24.89
C ARG A 208 17.89 -3.76 -25.80
N ALA A 209 18.12 -3.75 -27.13
CA ALA A 209 17.24 -4.43 -28.09
C ALA A 209 17.20 -5.95 -27.86
N GLN A 210 18.34 -6.54 -27.55
CA GLN A 210 18.42 -7.97 -27.23
C GLN A 210 17.63 -8.31 -25.95
N LEU A 211 17.78 -7.53 -24.89
CA LEU A 211 17.03 -7.73 -23.63
C LEU A 211 15.51 -7.56 -23.83
N GLN A 212 15.08 -6.59 -24.61
CA GLN A 212 13.66 -6.40 -24.96
C GLN A 212 13.11 -7.61 -25.72
N HIS A 213 13.90 -8.24 -26.56
CA HIS A 213 13.50 -9.44 -27.29
C HIS A 213 13.50 -10.70 -26.39
N ASP A 214 14.59 -10.93 -25.66
CA ASP A 214 14.85 -12.18 -24.96
C ASP A 214 14.16 -12.28 -23.59
N ARG A 215 14.02 -11.13 -22.89
CA ARG A 215 13.52 -11.06 -21.49
C ARG A 215 12.44 -9.99 -21.26
N PRO A 216 11.42 -9.88 -22.11
CA PRO A 216 10.42 -8.83 -21.95
C PRO A 216 9.63 -8.95 -20.63
N ASN A 217 9.36 -10.16 -20.13
CA ASN A 217 8.66 -10.36 -18.85
C ASN A 217 9.43 -9.74 -17.66
N ALA A 218 10.76 -9.86 -17.66
CA ALA A 218 11.58 -9.30 -16.60
C ALA A 218 11.74 -7.79 -16.76
N LEU A 219 11.80 -7.31 -18.00
CA LEU A 219 12.05 -5.90 -18.31
C LEU A 219 10.80 -5.03 -18.11
N GLY A 220 9.62 -5.54 -18.45
CA GLY A 220 8.37 -4.78 -18.45
C GLY A 220 7.94 -4.29 -17.06
N ASN A 221 8.30 -5.03 -16.00
CA ASN A 221 7.95 -4.69 -14.63
C ASN A 221 9.15 -4.18 -13.81
N LEU A 222 10.28 -3.88 -14.48
CA LEU A 222 11.49 -3.41 -13.81
C LEU A 222 11.46 -1.89 -13.62
N ASN A 223 11.27 -1.45 -12.37
CA ASN A 223 11.24 -0.05 -12.01
C ASN A 223 12.59 0.65 -12.28
N GLY A 224 12.57 1.87 -12.86
CA GLY A 224 13.76 2.61 -13.27
C GLY A 224 14.07 2.54 -14.79
N ILE A 225 13.25 1.81 -15.57
CA ILE A 225 13.27 1.81 -17.03
C ILE A 225 12.13 2.71 -17.54
N SER A 226 12.38 3.45 -18.62
CA SER A 226 11.40 4.36 -19.20
C SER A 226 10.07 3.65 -19.52
N VAL A 227 8.96 4.37 -19.35
CA VAL A 227 7.61 3.82 -19.57
C VAL A 227 7.43 3.27 -20.97
N ALA A 228 7.99 3.91 -21.97
CA ALA A 228 7.90 3.46 -23.36
C ALA A 228 8.52 2.06 -23.56
N VAL A 229 9.68 1.79 -22.96
CA VAL A 229 10.36 0.48 -23.01
C VAL A 229 9.59 -0.57 -22.22
N ARG A 230 9.16 -0.24 -21.01
CA ARG A 230 8.33 -1.12 -20.17
C ARG A 230 7.04 -1.51 -20.90
N SER A 231 6.34 -0.51 -21.44
CA SER A 231 5.08 -0.73 -22.17
C SER A 231 5.28 -1.62 -23.39
N ALA A 232 6.32 -1.40 -24.19
CA ALA A 232 6.61 -2.25 -25.35
C ALA A 232 6.84 -3.72 -24.92
N ALA A 233 7.59 -3.93 -23.84
CA ALA A 233 7.86 -5.26 -23.30
C ALA A 233 6.59 -5.92 -22.75
N ASN A 234 5.79 -5.20 -21.96
CA ASN A 234 4.54 -5.69 -21.37
C ASN A 234 3.49 -6.00 -22.45
N ILE A 235 3.35 -5.16 -23.46
CA ILE A 235 2.46 -5.40 -24.60
C ILE A 235 2.89 -6.66 -25.37
N ALA A 236 4.19 -6.88 -25.58
CA ALA A 236 4.68 -8.09 -26.22
C ALA A 236 4.38 -9.35 -25.39
N VAL A 237 4.43 -9.27 -24.05
CA VAL A 237 4.02 -10.35 -23.15
C VAL A 237 2.52 -10.59 -23.23
N MET A 238 1.71 -9.55 -23.13
CA MET A 238 0.25 -9.60 -23.22
C MET A 238 -0.19 -10.23 -24.55
N GLN A 239 0.40 -9.83 -25.67
CA GLN A 239 0.10 -10.40 -26.98
C GLN A 239 0.45 -11.90 -27.06
N ARG A 240 1.57 -12.33 -26.45
CA ARG A 240 1.93 -13.75 -26.36
C ARG A 240 0.96 -14.55 -25.51
N ASP A 241 0.45 -13.98 -24.42
CA ASP A 241 -0.55 -14.62 -23.57
C ASP A 241 -1.87 -14.83 -24.35
N ILE A 242 -2.27 -13.85 -25.15
CA ILE A 242 -3.44 -13.96 -26.05
C ILE A 242 -3.19 -15.04 -27.13
N ALA A 243 -2.10 -14.92 -27.86
CA ALA A 243 -1.79 -15.82 -28.96
C ALA A 243 -1.61 -17.29 -28.53
N ARG A 244 -1.12 -17.52 -27.30
CA ARG A 244 -0.98 -18.86 -26.72
C ARG A 244 -2.30 -19.62 -26.64
N VAL A 245 -3.39 -18.94 -26.33
CA VAL A 245 -4.73 -19.56 -26.23
C VAL A 245 -5.42 -19.59 -27.60
N GLU A 246 -5.37 -18.50 -28.35
CA GLU A 246 -6.03 -18.42 -29.66
C GLU A 246 -5.45 -19.41 -30.70
N ASN A 247 -4.15 -19.71 -30.60
CA ASN A 247 -3.48 -20.67 -31.49
C ASN A 247 -3.35 -22.09 -30.88
N ALA A 248 -3.98 -22.36 -29.73
CA ALA A 248 -3.86 -23.66 -29.08
C ALA A 248 -4.58 -24.75 -29.86
N THR A 249 -3.87 -25.84 -30.14
CA THR A 249 -4.43 -27.06 -30.80
C THR A 249 -4.74 -28.17 -29.80
N SER A 250 -4.51 -27.93 -28.50
CA SER A 250 -4.74 -28.89 -27.41
C SER A 250 -5.32 -28.14 -26.18
N ALA A 251 -5.68 -28.91 -25.15
CA ALA A 251 -6.22 -28.32 -23.91
C ALA A 251 -5.25 -27.30 -23.28
N VAL A 252 -5.77 -26.11 -22.94
CA VAL A 252 -5.00 -25.01 -22.37
C VAL A 252 -5.01 -25.14 -20.85
N PRO A 253 -3.85 -25.05 -20.16
CA PRO A 253 -3.79 -25.04 -18.70
C PRO A 253 -4.56 -23.85 -18.09
N ALA A 254 -5.13 -24.05 -16.89
CA ALA A 254 -5.91 -23.01 -16.18
C ALA A 254 -5.16 -21.69 -16.01
N ALA A 255 -3.88 -21.74 -15.63
CA ALA A 255 -3.04 -20.54 -15.50
C ALA A 255 -2.92 -19.77 -16.83
N ALA A 256 -2.80 -20.45 -17.98
CA ALA A 256 -2.75 -19.80 -19.28
C ALA A 256 -4.11 -19.18 -19.66
N MET A 257 -5.22 -19.77 -19.21
CA MET A 257 -6.56 -19.17 -19.37
C MET A 257 -6.73 -17.92 -18.52
N THR A 258 -6.25 -17.92 -17.28
CA THR A 258 -6.23 -16.73 -16.42
C THR A 258 -5.46 -15.59 -17.07
N ARG A 259 -4.24 -15.85 -17.55
CA ARG A 259 -3.42 -14.87 -18.28
C ARG A 259 -4.13 -14.33 -19.51
N TYR A 260 -4.78 -15.21 -20.28
CA TYR A 260 -5.54 -14.85 -21.47
C TYR A 260 -6.70 -13.91 -21.15
N HIS A 261 -7.52 -14.24 -20.15
CA HIS A 261 -8.66 -13.38 -19.77
C HIS A 261 -8.20 -12.00 -19.29
N ASN A 262 -7.16 -11.95 -18.44
CA ASN A 262 -6.60 -10.68 -17.99
C ASN A 262 -5.95 -9.90 -19.14
N ALA A 263 -5.28 -10.58 -20.07
CA ALA A 263 -4.72 -9.94 -21.26
C ALA A 263 -5.79 -9.27 -22.14
N LEU A 264 -6.95 -9.93 -22.31
CA LEU A 264 -8.07 -9.36 -23.04
C LEU A 264 -8.61 -8.10 -22.34
N LYS A 265 -8.76 -8.14 -21.00
CA LYS A 265 -9.20 -7.00 -20.20
C LYS A 265 -8.22 -5.83 -20.28
N VAL A 266 -6.94 -6.09 -20.23
CA VAL A 266 -5.90 -5.06 -20.36
C VAL A 266 -5.89 -4.45 -21.77
N ARG A 267 -6.04 -5.25 -22.81
CA ARG A 267 -6.17 -4.78 -24.19
C ARG A 267 -7.41 -3.88 -24.38
N GLU A 268 -8.55 -4.28 -23.79
CA GLU A 268 -9.77 -3.48 -23.74
C GLU A 268 -9.50 -2.13 -23.05
N ALA A 269 -8.85 -2.15 -21.89
CA ALA A 269 -8.56 -0.97 -21.09
C ALA A 269 -7.61 0.03 -21.80
N LEU A 270 -6.56 -0.46 -22.46
CA LEU A 270 -5.66 0.40 -23.24
C LEU A 270 -6.43 1.15 -24.35
N ASN A 271 -7.34 0.47 -25.04
CA ASN A 271 -8.15 1.08 -26.10
C ASN A 271 -9.19 2.04 -25.52
N ALA A 272 -9.93 1.61 -24.49
CA ALA A 272 -10.97 2.44 -23.86
C ALA A 272 -10.41 3.78 -23.34
N ASN A 273 -9.28 3.74 -22.62
CA ASN A 273 -8.63 4.95 -22.13
C ASN A 273 -8.16 5.87 -23.27
N ARG A 274 -7.61 5.30 -24.35
CA ARG A 274 -7.24 6.08 -25.54
C ARG A 274 -8.47 6.77 -26.17
N ASP A 275 -9.58 6.04 -26.28
CA ASP A 275 -10.81 6.57 -26.89
C ASP A 275 -11.42 7.68 -26.01
N MET A 276 -11.50 7.48 -24.69
CA MET A 276 -12.03 8.45 -23.72
C MET A 276 -11.16 9.73 -23.62
N THR A 277 -9.88 9.67 -23.98
CA THR A 277 -8.93 10.79 -23.91
C THR A 277 -8.55 11.34 -25.29
N ARG A 278 -9.43 11.18 -26.29
CA ARG A 278 -9.30 11.72 -27.64
C ARG A 278 -8.02 11.31 -28.36
N GLY A 279 -7.60 10.07 -28.18
CA GLY A 279 -6.45 9.49 -28.86
C GLY A 279 -5.11 9.70 -28.15
N THR A 280 -5.12 10.10 -26.87
CA THR A 280 -3.89 10.18 -26.07
C THR A 280 -3.23 8.80 -25.98
N ASP A 281 -1.91 8.75 -26.11
CA ASP A 281 -1.17 7.49 -26.01
C ASP A 281 -1.32 6.88 -24.62
N THR A 282 -1.50 5.55 -24.61
CA THR A 282 -1.61 4.75 -23.41
C THR A 282 -0.44 3.77 -23.29
N PHE A 283 0.09 3.61 -22.09
CA PHE A 283 1.26 2.79 -21.80
C PHE A 283 0.94 1.71 -20.77
N LEU A 284 1.33 0.49 -21.02
CA LEU A 284 1.19 -0.62 -20.07
C LEU A 284 2.38 -0.61 -19.10
N TYR A 285 2.22 0.11 -17.99
CA TYR A 285 3.27 0.39 -17.01
C TYR A 285 3.64 -0.84 -16.17
N VAL A 286 2.65 -1.62 -15.71
CA VAL A 286 2.80 -2.90 -15.00
C VAL A 286 1.92 -3.95 -15.65
N TYR A 287 2.42 -5.19 -15.77
CA TYR A 287 1.66 -6.33 -16.28
C TYR A 287 2.08 -7.63 -15.61
N GLU A 288 1.32 -8.07 -14.61
CA GLU A 288 1.47 -9.33 -13.89
C GLU A 288 0.10 -10.05 -13.81
N PRO A 289 -0.31 -10.73 -14.88
CA PRO A 289 -1.69 -11.22 -15.01
C PRO A 289 -2.06 -12.36 -14.06
N GLU A 290 -1.11 -13.00 -13.39
CA GLU A 290 -1.35 -14.10 -12.44
C GLU A 290 -1.27 -13.64 -10.98
N ALA A 291 -0.89 -12.38 -10.73
CA ALA A 291 -0.81 -11.85 -9.37
C ALA A 291 -2.17 -11.94 -8.65
N PHE A 292 -2.15 -11.92 -7.32
CA PHE A 292 -3.33 -11.88 -6.48
C PHE A 292 -4.34 -12.99 -6.82
N HIS A 293 -3.88 -14.24 -6.80
CA HIS A 293 -4.68 -15.43 -7.10
C HIS A 293 -5.36 -15.42 -8.48
N GLY A 294 -4.77 -14.69 -9.44
CA GLY A 294 -5.27 -14.56 -10.80
C GLY A 294 -6.16 -13.34 -11.04
N GLN A 295 -6.35 -12.47 -10.06
CA GLN A 295 -7.04 -11.19 -10.24
C GLN A 295 -6.20 -10.20 -11.06
N GLY A 296 -4.86 -10.38 -11.06
CA GLY A 296 -3.90 -9.60 -11.84
C GLY A 296 -3.42 -8.33 -11.15
N ARG A 297 -2.17 -7.95 -11.42
CA ARG A 297 -1.56 -6.67 -11.07
C ARG A 297 -1.22 -5.90 -12.33
N VAL A 298 -1.85 -4.76 -12.56
CA VAL A 298 -1.70 -3.99 -13.80
C VAL A 298 -1.78 -2.49 -13.49
N ALA A 299 -0.92 -1.71 -14.17
CA ALA A 299 -1.05 -0.26 -14.22
C ALA A 299 -0.97 0.24 -15.66
N ILE A 300 -1.87 1.14 -16.02
CA ILE A 300 -1.94 1.78 -17.34
C ILE A 300 -1.73 3.28 -17.17
N SER A 301 -0.75 3.85 -17.87
CA SER A 301 -0.59 5.30 -17.95
C SER A 301 -1.31 5.85 -19.18
N ILE A 302 -2.09 6.89 -18.98
CA ILE A 302 -2.66 7.76 -19.99
C ILE A 302 -1.73 8.95 -20.11
N GLY A 303 -1.06 9.11 -21.24
CA GLY A 303 0.06 10.04 -21.39
C GLY A 303 1.38 9.46 -20.89
N ASP A 304 2.48 10.10 -21.29
CA ASP A 304 3.85 9.66 -20.96
C ASP A 304 4.31 10.27 -19.63
N PRO A 305 4.42 9.51 -18.52
CA PRO A 305 4.85 10.04 -17.25
C PRO A 305 6.32 10.41 -17.21
N ASP A 306 7.17 9.87 -18.11
CA ASP A 306 8.60 10.22 -18.18
C ASP A 306 8.82 11.65 -18.70
N GLY A 307 7.84 12.22 -19.41
CA GLY A 307 7.87 13.59 -19.93
C GLY A 307 6.77 14.51 -19.37
N ALA A 308 5.94 14.01 -18.47
CA ALA A 308 4.87 14.79 -17.87
C ALA A 308 5.42 15.81 -16.85
N ALA A 309 4.80 16.99 -16.80
CA ALA A 309 5.02 17.96 -15.74
C ALA A 309 4.12 17.70 -14.53
N ASN A 310 2.96 17.06 -14.78
CA ASN A 310 2.02 16.67 -13.73
C ASN A 310 1.64 15.20 -13.93
N THR A 311 1.80 14.39 -12.91
CA THR A 311 1.44 12.97 -12.94
C THR A 311 0.50 12.64 -11.78
N ALA A 312 -0.69 12.13 -12.08
CA ALA A 312 -1.59 11.61 -11.05
C ALA A 312 -1.60 10.08 -11.07
N VAL A 313 -1.72 9.46 -9.89
CA VAL A 313 -1.84 8.00 -9.74
C VAL A 313 -3.17 7.71 -9.06
N VAL A 314 -4.10 7.07 -9.77
CA VAL A 314 -5.45 6.76 -9.27
C VAL A 314 -5.51 5.32 -8.78
N VAL A 315 -5.83 5.15 -7.50
CA VAL A 315 -5.89 3.87 -6.80
C VAL A 315 -7.34 3.57 -6.40
N PRO A 316 -7.97 2.52 -6.95
CA PRO A 316 -9.37 2.21 -6.66
C PRO A 316 -9.53 1.51 -5.30
N GLY A 317 -10.78 1.47 -4.82
CA GLY A 317 -11.15 0.75 -3.61
C GLY A 317 -11.64 -0.68 -3.83
N THR A 318 -12.40 -1.17 -2.88
CA THR A 318 -13.03 -2.50 -2.81
C THR A 318 -13.79 -2.86 -4.08
N SER A 319 -13.87 -4.15 -4.39
CA SER A 319 -14.57 -4.73 -5.55
C SER A 319 -13.91 -4.45 -6.91
N ASN A 320 -12.71 -3.91 -6.93
CA ASN A 320 -11.96 -3.63 -8.15
C ASN A 320 -10.81 -4.62 -8.33
N SER A 321 -10.61 -5.02 -9.58
CA SER A 321 -9.50 -5.89 -10.00
C SER A 321 -9.27 -5.74 -11.50
N VAL A 322 -8.24 -6.38 -12.03
CA VAL A 322 -8.07 -6.48 -13.49
C VAL A 322 -9.20 -7.29 -14.10
N THR A 323 -9.59 -8.39 -13.46
CA THR A 323 -10.70 -9.26 -13.92
C THR A 323 -12.05 -8.55 -13.91
N SER A 324 -12.31 -7.65 -12.94
CA SER A 324 -13.55 -6.86 -12.89
C SER A 324 -13.66 -5.84 -14.03
N GLY A 325 -12.52 -5.47 -14.64
CA GLY A 325 -12.47 -4.52 -15.74
C GLY A 325 -12.41 -3.06 -15.34
N TRP A 326 -12.10 -2.75 -14.07
CA TRP A 326 -11.99 -1.36 -13.58
C TRP A 326 -11.06 -0.49 -14.43
N LEU A 327 -9.95 -1.04 -14.93
CA LEU A 327 -8.98 -0.32 -15.75
C LEU A 327 -9.58 0.24 -17.07
N ALA A 328 -10.68 -0.33 -17.57
CA ALA A 328 -11.41 0.18 -18.74
C ALA A 328 -12.50 1.19 -18.36
N GLY A 329 -12.71 1.44 -17.06
CA GLY A 329 -13.63 2.44 -16.54
C GLY A 329 -13.16 3.87 -16.80
N PRO A 330 -14.05 4.85 -16.55
CA PRO A 330 -13.77 6.25 -16.88
C PRO A 330 -12.89 6.99 -15.86
N ASP A 331 -12.67 6.47 -14.67
CA ASP A 331 -12.07 7.19 -13.53
C ASP A 331 -10.76 7.90 -13.89
N ALA A 332 -9.77 7.15 -14.36
CA ALA A 332 -8.47 7.70 -14.72
C ALA A 332 -8.56 8.65 -15.94
N ALA A 333 -9.41 8.32 -16.92
CA ALA A 333 -9.64 9.17 -18.09
C ALA A 333 -10.32 10.50 -17.70
N ASN A 334 -11.25 10.48 -16.73
CA ASN A 334 -11.89 11.67 -16.21
C ASN A 334 -10.87 12.56 -15.48
N VAL A 335 -10.04 11.97 -14.61
CA VAL A 335 -8.94 12.70 -13.94
C VAL A 335 -7.98 13.29 -14.98
N PHE A 336 -7.60 12.53 -16.02
CA PHE A 336 -6.73 13.02 -17.09
C PHE A 336 -7.33 14.22 -17.84
N ASN A 337 -8.58 14.08 -18.29
CA ASN A 337 -9.24 15.11 -19.08
C ASN A 337 -9.42 16.41 -18.28
N GLU A 338 -9.82 16.29 -17.01
CA GLU A 338 -10.07 17.46 -16.17
C GLU A 338 -8.75 18.11 -15.73
N THR A 339 -7.71 17.34 -15.36
CA THR A 339 -6.37 17.88 -15.05
C THR A 339 -5.75 18.59 -16.23
N LYS A 340 -5.89 18.02 -17.44
CA LYS A 340 -5.43 18.68 -18.68
C LYS A 340 -6.20 19.95 -18.98
N SER A 341 -7.47 20.04 -18.58
CA SER A 341 -8.27 21.25 -18.72
C SER A 341 -7.89 22.30 -17.69
N ALA A 342 -7.53 21.89 -16.46
CA ALA A 342 -7.09 22.78 -15.40
C ALA A 342 -5.76 23.49 -15.73
N ASP A 343 -4.81 22.80 -16.39
CA ASP A 343 -3.60 23.42 -16.92
C ASP A 343 -3.25 22.89 -18.34
N ARG A 344 -3.69 23.62 -19.35
CA ARG A 344 -3.52 23.24 -20.77
C ARG A 344 -2.09 23.35 -21.29
N HIS A 345 -1.22 24.04 -20.54
CA HIS A 345 0.14 24.34 -20.97
C HIS A 345 1.13 23.28 -20.52
N LYS A 346 0.79 22.48 -19.53
CA LYS A 346 1.64 21.43 -19.00
C LYS A 346 1.27 20.06 -19.55
N PRO A 347 2.25 19.21 -19.89
CA PRO A 347 1.98 17.81 -20.21
C PRO A 347 1.53 17.06 -18.96
N VAL A 348 0.48 16.24 -19.10
CA VAL A 348 -0.16 15.48 -18.03
C VAL A 348 -0.04 14.00 -18.31
N ALA A 349 0.18 13.20 -17.27
CA ALA A 349 0.01 11.75 -17.28
C ALA A 349 -0.88 11.32 -16.11
N VAL A 350 -1.69 10.28 -16.32
CA VAL A 350 -2.49 9.66 -15.25
C VAL A 350 -2.33 8.15 -15.29
N LEU A 351 -1.91 7.57 -14.18
CA LEU A 351 -1.81 6.13 -14.01
C LEU A 351 -3.10 5.59 -13.38
N ALA A 352 -3.84 4.75 -14.12
CA ALA A 352 -4.83 3.83 -13.55
C ALA A 352 -4.05 2.68 -12.90
N TRP A 353 -3.95 2.67 -11.57
CA TRP A 353 -3.11 1.71 -10.84
C TRP A 353 -3.97 0.67 -10.11
N MET A 354 -4.07 -0.54 -10.68
CA MET A 354 -4.66 -1.72 -10.06
C MET A 354 -3.54 -2.67 -9.65
N GLY A 355 -2.77 -2.24 -8.66
CA GLY A 355 -1.51 -2.88 -8.29
C GLY A 355 -1.53 -3.62 -6.96
N TYR A 356 -2.71 -3.86 -6.36
CA TYR A 356 -2.85 -4.54 -5.08
C TYR A 356 -4.07 -5.47 -5.06
N ASP A 357 -4.14 -6.34 -4.07
CA ASP A 357 -5.26 -7.26 -3.82
C ASP A 357 -6.38 -6.51 -3.08
N ALA A 358 -7.21 -5.78 -3.82
CA ALA A 358 -8.33 -5.07 -3.23
C ALA A 358 -9.37 -6.09 -2.70
N PRO A 359 -10.04 -5.82 -1.55
CA PRO A 359 -11.08 -6.72 -1.06
C PRO A 359 -12.18 -6.94 -2.11
N ASP A 360 -12.60 -8.20 -2.30
CA ASP A 360 -13.52 -8.61 -3.38
C ASP A 360 -14.92 -7.98 -3.28
N SER A 361 -15.37 -7.63 -2.08
CA SER A 361 -16.68 -7.01 -1.84
C SER A 361 -16.73 -6.37 -0.46
N LEU A 362 -17.78 -5.58 -0.19
CA LEU A 362 -18.05 -5.06 1.16
C LEU A 362 -18.37 -6.15 2.19
N ALA A 363 -18.74 -7.36 1.73
CA ALA A 363 -18.97 -8.52 2.59
C ALA A 363 -17.69 -9.35 2.81
N ASP A 364 -16.60 -9.04 2.13
CA ASP A 364 -15.31 -9.68 2.31
C ASP A 364 -14.72 -9.29 3.66
N PRO A 365 -14.34 -10.26 4.52
CA PRO A 365 -13.69 -9.97 5.80
C PRO A 365 -12.42 -9.12 5.68
N HIS A 366 -11.74 -9.15 4.54
CA HIS A 366 -10.53 -8.37 4.28
C HIS A 366 -10.79 -6.86 4.17
N VAL A 367 -12.05 -6.45 3.93
CA VAL A 367 -12.44 -5.02 3.91
C VAL A 367 -12.20 -4.33 5.25
N ALA A 368 -12.23 -5.09 6.33
CA ALA A 368 -11.95 -4.62 7.69
C ALA A 368 -10.50 -4.90 8.14
N GLN A 369 -9.66 -5.37 7.25
CA GLN A 369 -8.26 -5.73 7.54
C GLN A 369 -7.31 -4.83 6.75
N VAL A 370 -6.29 -4.34 7.44
CA VAL A 370 -5.29 -3.43 6.87
C VAL A 370 -4.17 -4.14 6.09
N ALA A 371 -4.13 -5.47 6.13
CA ALA A 371 -3.03 -6.23 5.52
C ALA A 371 -2.89 -5.96 4.02
N ASN A 372 -4.01 -6.02 3.29
CA ASN A 372 -4.03 -5.79 1.84
C ASN A 372 -3.66 -4.33 1.49
N ALA A 373 -4.07 -3.36 2.34
CA ALA A 373 -3.68 -1.96 2.17
C ALA A 373 -2.17 -1.76 2.38
N ARG A 374 -1.58 -2.40 3.40
CA ARG A 374 -0.13 -2.33 3.67
C ARG A 374 0.70 -2.98 2.56
N GLU A 375 0.32 -4.19 2.11
CA GLU A 375 1.00 -4.86 1.00
C GLU A 375 0.87 -4.05 -0.29
N GLY A 376 -0.31 -3.52 -0.56
CA GLY A 376 -0.58 -2.60 -1.66
C GLY A 376 0.23 -1.31 -1.56
N GLY A 377 0.34 -0.75 -0.36
CA GLY A 377 1.13 0.45 -0.06
C GLY A 377 2.62 0.29 -0.40
N ALA A 378 3.20 -0.86 -0.07
CA ALA A 378 4.59 -1.17 -0.43
C ALA A 378 4.81 -1.21 -1.95
N LEU A 379 3.88 -1.86 -2.69
CA LEU A 379 3.93 -1.95 -4.15
C LEU A 379 3.70 -0.58 -4.81
N LEU A 380 2.75 0.21 -4.28
CA LEU A 380 2.45 1.55 -4.77
C LEU A 380 3.64 2.48 -4.59
N ALA A 381 4.26 2.48 -3.40
CA ALA A 381 5.44 3.28 -3.13
C ALA A 381 6.59 2.95 -4.08
N SER A 382 6.82 1.66 -4.37
CA SER A 382 7.85 1.23 -5.33
C SER A 382 7.57 1.75 -6.74
N ASP A 383 6.31 1.65 -7.20
CA ASP A 383 5.92 2.06 -8.55
C ASP A 383 5.94 3.59 -8.71
N VAL A 384 5.46 4.34 -7.70
CA VAL A 384 5.45 5.81 -7.70
C VAL A 384 6.86 6.39 -7.59
N ASN A 385 7.70 5.85 -6.71
CA ASN A 385 9.09 6.31 -6.56
C ASN A 385 9.91 6.10 -7.84
N ALA A 386 9.52 5.14 -8.67
CA ALA A 386 10.17 4.92 -9.96
C ALA A 386 9.83 6.02 -11.00
N LEU A 387 8.70 6.69 -10.87
CA LEU A 387 8.31 7.79 -11.77
C LEU A 387 9.30 8.96 -11.68
N GLU A 388 9.71 9.35 -10.48
CA GLU A 388 10.72 10.38 -10.26
C GLU A 388 12.05 10.04 -10.93
N VAL A 389 12.44 8.77 -10.87
CA VAL A 389 13.72 8.30 -11.43
C VAL A 389 13.73 8.34 -12.97
N THR A 390 12.59 8.08 -13.61
CA THR A 390 12.50 8.04 -15.09
C THR A 390 12.06 9.35 -15.71
N ASN A 391 11.38 10.22 -14.94
CA ASN A 391 10.97 11.53 -15.42
C ASN A 391 12.20 12.40 -15.77
N THR A 392 12.10 13.13 -16.87
CA THR A 392 13.19 13.97 -17.38
C THR A 392 13.18 15.42 -16.88
N GLY A 393 12.17 15.76 -16.09
CA GLY A 393 11.97 17.08 -15.48
C GLY A 393 11.82 16.97 -13.95
N ASP A 394 11.02 17.88 -13.41
CA ASP A 394 10.58 17.89 -12.01
C ASP A 394 9.06 17.79 -12.03
N ALA A 395 8.55 16.57 -12.09
CA ALA A 395 7.12 16.32 -12.21
C ALA A 395 6.44 16.48 -10.84
N HIS A 396 5.34 17.23 -10.81
CA HIS A 396 4.44 17.20 -9.67
C HIS A 396 3.64 15.89 -9.66
N VAL A 397 3.81 15.09 -8.61
CA VAL A 397 3.18 13.78 -8.47
C VAL A 397 2.06 13.84 -7.41
N THR A 398 0.84 13.50 -7.82
CA THR A 398 -0.34 13.42 -6.93
C THR A 398 -0.83 11.98 -6.84
N ALA A 399 -0.92 11.42 -5.63
CA ALA A 399 -1.53 10.12 -5.41
C ALA A 399 -2.98 10.27 -4.96
N VAL A 400 -3.92 9.69 -5.71
CA VAL A 400 -5.37 9.76 -5.46
C VAL A 400 -5.88 8.39 -5.07
N GLY A 401 -6.32 8.23 -3.82
CA GLY A 401 -6.91 6.99 -3.32
C GLY A 401 -8.41 7.11 -3.08
N HIS A 402 -9.19 6.18 -3.63
CA HIS A 402 -10.62 6.11 -3.43
C HIS A 402 -11.00 4.95 -2.51
N SER A 403 -11.88 5.20 -1.53
CA SER A 403 -12.41 4.15 -0.65
C SER A 403 -11.26 3.40 0.06
N TYR A 404 -11.22 2.07 0.06
CA TYR A 404 -10.11 1.25 0.57
C TYR A 404 -8.75 1.61 -0.07
N GLY A 405 -8.76 2.07 -1.32
CA GLY A 405 -7.56 2.58 -1.99
C GLY A 405 -6.97 3.83 -1.33
N SER A 406 -7.76 4.61 -0.59
CA SER A 406 -7.26 5.75 0.20
C SER A 406 -6.39 5.28 1.37
N THR A 407 -6.77 4.20 2.04
CA THR A 407 -5.94 3.57 3.08
C THR A 407 -4.64 3.03 2.47
N THR A 408 -4.70 2.42 1.27
CA THR A 408 -3.51 1.94 0.55
C THR A 408 -2.55 3.07 0.19
N VAL A 409 -3.07 4.23 -0.27
CA VAL A 409 -2.27 5.43 -0.55
C VAL A 409 -1.67 6.01 0.74
N ALA A 410 -2.46 6.09 1.81
CA ALA A 410 -1.99 6.54 3.11
C ALA A 410 -0.85 5.66 3.65
N ASP A 411 -1.01 4.34 3.57
CA ASP A 411 0.01 3.39 3.99
C ASP A 411 1.28 3.48 3.12
N ALA A 412 1.14 3.71 1.80
CA ALA A 412 2.27 3.90 0.91
C ALA A 412 3.15 5.09 1.33
N ALA A 413 2.52 6.20 1.71
CA ALA A 413 3.23 7.40 2.14
C ALA A 413 3.79 7.24 3.57
N ALA A 414 2.94 6.91 4.54
CA ALA A 414 3.33 6.85 5.94
C ALA A 414 4.26 5.68 6.26
N GLY A 415 4.01 4.50 5.68
CA GLY A 415 4.74 3.27 5.98
C GLY A 415 5.91 2.98 5.06
N TYR A 416 5.82 3.37 3.78
CA TYR A 416 6.77 2.95 2.73
C TYR A 416 7.45 4.11 2.00
N ARG A 417 7.32 5.33 2.52
CA ARG A 417 8.00 6.53 1.99
C ARG A 417 7.74 6.76 0.50
N MET A 418 6.49 6.63 0.09
CA MET A 418 6.07 7.02 -1.25
C MET A 418 6.37 8.51 -1.47
N ARG A 419 7.02 8.84 -2.57
CA ARG A 419 7.36 10.21 -2.95
C ARG A 419 6.23 10.76 -3.82
N ALA A 420 5.34 11.50 -3.20
CA ALA A 420 4.32 12.28 -3.85
C ALA A 420 4.39 13.71 -3.33
N ASP A 421 4.06 14.70 -4.18
CA ASP A 421 3.97 16.10 -3.76
C ASP A 421 2.66 16.34 -3.03
N ASP A 422 1.56 15.80 -3.56
CA ASP A 422 0.25 15.89 -2.92
C ASP A 422 -0.42 14.52 -2.80
N ILE A 423 -1.22 14.35 -1.77
CA ILE A 423 -2.05 13.18 -1.56
C ILE A 423 -3.52 13.58 -1.49
N VAL A 424 -4.36 12.84 -2.20
CA VAL A 424 -5.81 13.03 -2.22
C VAL A 424 -6.50 11.75 -1.75
N LEU A 425 -7.27 11.85 -0.68
CA LEU A 425 -8.05 10.75 -0.11
C LEU A 425 -9.54 11.05 -0.30
N ILE A 426 -10.24 10.24 -1.08
CA ILE A 426 -11.68 10.42 -1.35
C ILE A 426 -12.48 9.22 -0.86
N GLY A 427 -13.60 9.48 -0.19
CA GLY A 427 -14.45 8.43 0.37
C GLY A 427 -13.70 7.48 1.32
N SER A 428 -12.80 8.00 2.14
CA SER A 428 -11.88 7.21 2.97
C SER A 428 -12.59 6.52 4.14
N PRO A 429 -12.35 5.21 4.38
CA PRO A 429 -12.81 4.51 5.57
C PRO A 429 -11.87 4.69 6.78
N GLY A 430 -10.80 5.46 6.63
CA GLY A 430 -9.77 5.71 7.64
C GLY A 430 -8.35 5.43 7.15
N THR A 431 -7.37 5.87 7.95
CA THR A 431 -5.93 5.68 7.70
C THR A 431 -5.29 4.83 8.79
N ASP A 432 -4.62 3.74 8.41
CA ASP A 432 -4.07 2.75 9.35
C ASP A 432 -2.73 3.19 9.96
N LEU A 433 -1.75 3.50 9.10
CA LEU A 433 -0.39 3.84 9.54
C LEU A 433 -0.20 5.34 9.81
N ALA A 434 -1.14 6.18 9.37
CA ALA A 434 -1.11 7.63 9.59
C ALA A 434 -2.15 8.04 10.62
N THR A 435 -1.76 8.84 11.58
CA THR A 435 -2.65 9.47 12.58
C THR A 435 -2.78 10.98 12.36
N SER A 436 -1.96 11.52 11.46
CA SER A 436 -1.95 12.92 11.08
C SER A 436 -1.37 13.09 9.67
N ALA A 437 -1.62 14.23 9.04
CA ALA A 437 -1.03 14.59 7.76
C ALA A 437 0.51 14.64 7.79
N ALA A 438 1.12 14.90 8.93
CA ALA A 438 2.57 14.92 9.09
C ALA A 438 3.22 13.54 8.91
N ASP A 439 2.47 12.46 9.17
CA ASP A 439 2.98 11.08 9.03
C ASP A 439 3.21 10.67 7.57
N PHE A 440 2.70 11.45 6.61
CA PHE A 440 2.90 11.19 5.18
C PHE A 440 4.28 11.60 4.66
N HIS A 441 5.04 12.39 5.44
CA HIS A 441 6.40 12.82 5.10
C HIS A 441 6.52 13.48 3.72
N LEU A 442 5.53 14.29 3.35
CA LEU A 442 5.52 15.00 2.07
C LEU A 442 6.65 16.05 2.00
N PRO A 443 7.11 16.40 0.79
CA PRO A 443 8.08 17.47 0.61
C PRO A 443 7.54 18.84 1.06
N ASP A 444 8.43 19.82 1.18
CA ASP A 444 8.05 21.18 1.52
C ASP A 444 7.01 21.74 0.53
N GLY A 445 5.85 22.14 1.06
CA GLY A 445 4.72 22.62 0.26
C GLY A 445 3.70 21.54 -0.09
N GLY A 446 4.03 20.26 0.06
CA GLY A 446 3.11 19.14 -0.17
C GLY A 446 2.00 19.08 0.88
N ARG A 447 0.81 18.64 0.45
CA ARG A 447 -0.39 18.62 1.30
C ARG A 447 -1.17 17.33 1.17
N VAL A 448 -1.94 17.04 2.23
CA VAL A 448 -2.96 15.99 2.23
C VAL A 448 -4.32 16.65 2.04
N PHE A 449 -5.00 16.27 0.97
CA PHE A 449 -6.33 16.74 0.65
C PHE A 449 -7.36 15.63 0.87
N VAL A 450 -8.54 15.98 1.39
CA VAL A 450 -9.59 15.00 1.69
C VAL A 450 -10.92 15.43 1.11
N GLY A 451 -11.50 14.56 0.29
CA GLY A 451 -12.86 14.68 -0.22
C GLY A 451 -13.78 13.69 0.49
N ALA A 452 -14.71 14.22 1.29
CA ALA A 452 -15.66 13.42 2.06
C ALA A 452 -17.06 14.00 1.89
N ALA A 453 -17.88 13.39 1.03
CA ALA A 453 -19.26 13.80 0.84
C ALA A 453 -20.08 13.53 2.10
N ALA A 454 -20.94 14.48 2.48
CA ALA A 454 -21.71 14.45 3.74
C ALA A 454 -22.60 13.21 3.91
N THR A 455 -23.03 12.61 2.82
CA THR A 455 -23.90 11.43 2.81
C THR A 455 -23.22 10.14 2.37
N ASP A 456 -21.89 10.16 2.19
CA ASP A 456 -21.11 8.96 1.96
C ASP A 456 -20.93 8.19 3.29
N PRO A 457 -21.55 6.99 3.42
CA PRO A 457 -21.48 6.24 4.68
C PRO A 457 -20.08 5.70 5.00
N VAL A 458 -19.22 5.58 3.99
CA VAL A 458 -17.86 5.04 4.17
C VAL A 458 -16.98 6.04 4.90
N THR A 459 -17.14 7.34 4.65
CA THR A 459 -16.36 8.39 5.33
C THR A 459 -16.69 8.52 6.82
N LEU A 460 -17.80 7.93 7.26
CA LEU A 460 -18.20 7.88 8.67
C LEU A 460 -17.60 6.68 9.43
N LEU A 461 -16.85 5.82 8.74
CA LEU A 461 -16.22 4.64 9.33
C LEU A 461 -14.84 4.94 9.93
N GLY A 462 -14.24 6.08 9.60
CA GLY A 462 -13.00 6.55 10.17
C GLY A 462 -13.18 7.03 11.61
N GLY A 463 -12.11 6.94 12.41
CA GLY A 463 -12.09 7.38 13.80
C GLY A 463 -12.34 6.27 14.83
N ASP A 464 -11.67 6.36 15.97
CA ASP A 464 -11.70 5.37 17.06
C ASP A 464 -13.10 5.17 17.67
N SER A 465 -13.96 6.18 17.57
CA SER A 465 -15.34 6.18 18.11
C SER A 465 -16.38 5.62 17.14
N ASN A 466 -16.07 5.55 15.85
CA ASN A 466 -17.01 5.22 14.76
C ASN A 466 -16.81 3.83 14.18
N GLN A 467 -15.99 2.99 14.80
CA GLN A 467 -15.86 1.60 14.40
C GLN A 467 -17.22 0.88 14.52
N VAL A 468 -17.86 0.62 13.40
CA VAL A 468 -19.13 -0.08 13.34
C VAL A 468 -18.93 -1.58 13.53
N HIS A 469 -19.34 -2.10 14.68
CA HIS A 469 -19.44 -3.54 14.90
C HIS A 469 -20.66 -4.07 14.14
N ILE A 470 -20.45 -4.94 13.18
CA ILE A 470 -21.55 -5.63 12.49
C ILE A 470 -22.08 -6.73 13.41
N PRO A 471 -23.32 -6.60 13.94
CA PRO A 471 -23.87 -7.56 14.89
C PRO A 471 -23.91 -8.98 14.29
N GLY A 472 -23.31 -9.94 15.01
CA GLY A 472 -23.33 -11.36 14.64
C GLY A 472 -22.22 -11.83 13.69
N SER A 473 -21.42 -10.94 13.12
CA SER A 473 -20.30 -11.31 12.22
C SER A 473 -18.93 -11.28 12.89
N GLY A 474 -18.80 -10.57 14.02
CA GLY A 474 -17.50 -10.32 14.67
C GLY A 474 -16.58 -9.35 13.89
N LEU A 475 -17.09 -8.71 12.84
CA LEU A 475 -16.36 -7.76 12.02
C LEU A 475 -16.53 -6.35 12.58
N THR A 476 -15.42 -5.61 12.62
CA THR A 476 -15.39 -4.17 12.86
C THR A 476 -15.08 -3.49 11.53
N VAL A 477 -15.89 -2.56 11.10
CA VAL A 477 -15.70 -1.79 9.87
C VAL A 477 -15.17 -0.41 10.24
N GLY A 478 -14.07 0.00 9.64
CA GLY A 478 -13.30 1.21 9.93
C GLY A 478 -11.81 0.91 9.99
N LEU A 479 -10.99 1.66 9.27
CA LEU A 479 -9.57 1.35 9.06
C LEU A 479 -8.64 2.37 9.75
N GLY A 480 -8.99 2.83 10.94
CA GLY A 480 -8.14 3.73 11.74
C GLY A 480 -8.63 5.18 11.78
N THR A 481 -7.71 6.15 11.76
CA THR A 481 -8.00 7.58 11.95
C THR A 481 -8.79 8.17 10.77
N ASP A 482 -9.78 9.02 11.05
CA ASP A 482 -10.49 9.75 9.98
C ASP A 482 -9.59 10.88 9.42
N PRO A 483 -9.22 10.81 8.13
CA PRO A 483 -8.40 11.86 7.55
C PRO A 483 -9.18 13.16 7.28
N ALA A 484 -10.50 13.16 7.41
CA ALA A 484 -11.35 14.35 7.27
C ALA A 484 -11.51 15.14 8.57
N ASP A 485 -11.03 14.62 9.70
CA ASP A 485 -11.02 15.31 10.98
C ASP A 485 -10.05 16.50 10.96
N ASP A 486 -10.43 17.60 11.64
CA ASP A 486 -9.60 18.79 11.77
C ASP A 486 -8.24 18.52 12.41
N ASP A 487 -8.22 17.65 13.41
CA ASP A 487 -7.01 17.30 14.16
C ASP A 487 -6.03 16.45 13.30
N PHE A 488 -6.48 15.90 12.17
CA PHE A 488 -5.62 15.19 11.24
C PHE A 488 -4.64 16.12 10.50
N GLY A 489 -5.03 17.39 10.31
CA GLY A 489 -4.20 18.39 9.63
C GLY A 489 -4.24 18.30 8.09
N SER A 490 -5.25 17.65 7.52
CA SER A 490 -5.54 17.64 6.09
C SER A 490 -6.31 18.90 5.67
N THR A 491 -6.35 19.16 4.36
CA THR A 491 -7.22 20.18 3.77
C THR A 491 -8.46 19.51 3.18
N ARG A 492 -9.63 19.73 3.76
CA ARG A 492 -10.89 19.29 3.16
C ARG A 492 -11.23 20.14 1.94
N PHE A 493 -11.68 19.49 0.88
CA PHE A 493 -12.24 20.16 -0.29
C PHE A 493 -13.69 19.74 -0.52
N LYS A 494 -14.46 20.58 -1.21
CA LYS A 494 -15.86 20.29 -1.57
C LYS A 494 -15.94 19.07 -2.45
N ALA A 495 -16.72 18.10 -2.04
CA ALA A 495 -16.82 16.79 -2.68
C ALA A 495 -18.25 16.27 -2.78
N GLU A 496 -19.25 17.14 -2.57
CA GLU A 496 -20.64 16.74 -2.66
C GLU A 496 -21.00 16.29 -4.07
N VAL A 497 -21.72 15.16 -4.15
CA VAL A 497 -22.15 14.59 -5.43
C VAL A 497 -23.48 15.20 -5.84
N ALA A 498 -23.58 15.64 -7.10
CA ALA A 498 -24.80 16.23 -7.63
C ALA A 498 -25.97 15.22 -7.66
N GLY A 499 -27.19 15.67 -7.36
CA GLY A 499 -28.40 14.87 -7.51
C GLY A 499 -29.14 14.51 -6.22
N THR A 500 -29.95 13.45 -6.24
CA THR A 500 -30.94 13.13 -5.19
C THR A 500 -30.38 12.35 -3.99
N GLY A 501 -29.08 12.00 -4.00
CA GLY A 501 -28.38 11.49 -2.83
C GLY A 501 -28.78 10.13 -2.31
N TRP A 502 -28.47 9.09 -3.06
CA TRP A 502 -28.35 7.76 -2.47
C TRP A 502 -26.95 7.57 -1.91
N PRO A 503 -26.78 7.12 -0.67
CA PRO A 503 -25.47 7.03 -0.01
C PRO A 503 -24.39 6.31 -0.83
N TRP A 504 -24.74 5.23 -1.51
CA TRP A 504 -23.81 4.47 -2.35
C TRP A 504 -23.47 5.14 -3.68
N THR A 505 -24.34 6.01 -4.18
CA THR A 505 -24.07 6.82 -5.38
C THR A 505 -23.03 7.89 -5.05
N ASP A 506 -23.11 8.44 -3.83
CA ASP A 506 -22.15 9.44 -3.37
C ASP A 506 -20.76 8.83 -3.19
N HIS A 507 -20.70 7.63 -2.58
CA HIS A 507 -19.43 6.92 -2.44
C HIS A 507 -18.73 6.62 -3.77
N SER A 508 -19.46 6.41 -4.86
CA SER A 508 -18.90 6.13 -6.19
C SER A 508 -18.76 7.36 -7.09
N GLY A 509 -19.33 8.50 -6.71
CA GLY A 509 -19.47 9.68 -7.58
C GLY A 509 -18.32 10.69 -7.55
N TYR A 510 -17.26 10.47 -6.77
CA TYR A 510 -16.18 11.44 -6.60
C TYR A 510 -15.42 11.80 -7.88
N LEU A 511 -15.35 10.88 -8.84
CA LEU A 511 -14.62 11.07 -10.10
C LEU A 511 -15.56 11.30 -11.31
N GLU A 512 -16.81 11.66 -11.05
CA GLU A 512 -17.78 11.97 -12.10
C GLU A 512 -17.55 13.36 -12.72
N PRO A 513 -17.61 13.49 -14.05
CA PRO A 513 -17.43 14.77 -14.72
C PRO A 513 -18.44 15.81 -14.28
N GLY A 514 -17.97 17.03 -14.04
CA GLY A 514 -18.80 18.15 -13.56
C GLY A 514 -19.06 18.15 -12.06
N GLY A 515 -18.55 17.18 -11.31
CA GLY A 515 -18.60 17.14 -9.86
C GLY A 515 -17.55 18.06 -9.22
N GLU A 516 -17.86 18.57 -8.01
CA GLU A 516 -16.93 19.38 -7.21
C GLU A 516 -15.64 18.63 -6.89
N SER A 517 -15.76 17.34 -6.61
CA SER A 517 -14.60 16.50 -6.26
C SER A 517 -13.61 16.37 -7.42
N LEU A 518 -14.07 15.98 -8.61
CA LEU A 518 -13.19 15.84 -9.77
C LEU A 518 -12.54 17.18 -10.17
N TYR A 519 -13.32 18.29 -10.08
CA TYR A 519 -12.81 19.63 -10.31
C TYR A 519 -11.64 19.95 -9.37
N SER A 520 -11.82 19.73 -8.06
CA SER A 520 -10.80 19.98 -7.04
C SER A 520 -9.58 19.06 -7.21
N ILE A 521 -9.79 17.77 -7.48
CA ILE A 521 -8.72 16.83 -7.77
C ILE A 521 -7.87 17.27 -8.96
N ALA A 522 -8.50 17.80 -10.01
CA ALA A 522 -7.79 18.29 -11.18
C ALA A 522 -6.91 19.52 -10.87
N VAL A 523 -7.38 20.44 -10.02
CA VAL A 523 -6.57 21.57 -9.53
C VAL A 523 -5.35 21.06 -8.76
N ILE A 524 -5.56 20.13 -7.82
CA ILE A 524 -4.47 19.54 -7.03
C ILE A 524 -3.47 18.82 -7.95
N ALA A 525 -3.96 17.94 -8.83
CA ALA A 525 -3.14 17.16 -9.76
C ALA A 525 -2.41 18.03 -10.81
N SER A 526 -2.81 19.29 -11.00
CA SER A 526 -2.08 20.26 -11.81
C SER A 526 -1.01 21.04 -11.03
N GLY A 527 -0.77 20.70 -9.76
CA GLY A 527 0.17 21.37 -8.86
C GLY A 527 -0.32 22.73 -8.37
N ARG A 528 -1.64 22.93 -8.30
CA ARG A 528 -2.29 24.19 -7.90
C ARG A 528 -3.25 24.02 -6.70
N GLY A 529 -3.03 22.98 -5.90
CA GLY A 529 -3.88 22.67 -4.74
C GLY A 529 -4.01 23.81 -3.71
N ASP A 530 -3.03 24.70 -3.65
CA ASP A 530 -3.06 25.91 -2.80
C ASP A 530 -4.08 26.95 -3.27
N GLU A 531 -4.54 26.89 -4.52
CA GLU A 531 -5.55 27.81 -5.05
C GLU A 531 -7.00 27.43 -4.66
N LEU A 532 -7.25 26.23 -4.14
CA LEU A 532 -8.60 25.77 -3.79
C LEU A 532 -9.34 26.69 -2.84
N GLU A 533 -8.64 27.25 -1.86
CA GLU A 533 -9.24 28.21 -0.91
C GLU A 533 -9.71 29.47 -1.65
N SER A 534 -8.86 30.04 -2.50
CA SER A 534 -9.20 31.25 -3.27
C SER A 534 -10.32 30.99 -4.29
N MET A 535 -10.47 29.77 -4.75
CA MET A 535 -11.56 29.31 -5.63
C MET A 535 -12.86 29.01 -4.86
N GLY A 536 -12.84 29.04 -3.53
CA GLY A 536 -13.98 28.69 -2.69
C GLY A 536 -14.32 27.19 -2.74
N MET A 537 -13.33 26.35 -3.06
CA MET A 537 -13.49 24.90 -3.19
C MET A 537 -13.04 24.12 -1.94
N THR A 538 -12.63 24.80 -0.88
CA THR A 538 -12.40 24.14 0.43
C THR A 538 -13.73 23.89 1.13
N ALA A 539 -13.83 22.78 1.86
CA ALA A 539 -14.96 22.44 2.70
C ALA A 539 -14.66 22.82 4.15
N PRO A 540 -15.69 23.21 4.94
CA PRO A 540 -15.51 23.44 6.36
C PRO A 540 -15.18 22.13 7.09
N PRO A 541 -14.57 22.24 8.29
CA PRO A 541 -14.23 21.09 9.10
C PRO A 541 -15.47 20.33 9.59
N ARG A 542 -15.30 19.01 9.81
CA ARG A 542 -16.29 18.22 10.51
C ARG A 542 -16.29 18.57 11.99
N THR A 543 -17.48 18.73 12.59
CA THR A 543 -17.61 19.04 14.01
C THR A 543 -18.09 17.81 14.76
N GLN A 544 -17.28 17.35 15.72
CA GLN A 544 -17.66 16.29 16.62
C GLN A 544 -18.39 16.86 17.84
N ILE A 545 -19.62 16.41 18.09
CA ILE A 545 -20.37 16.76 19.28
C ILE A 545 -20.37 15.57 20.24
N ALA A 546 -19.57 15.68 21.31
CA ALA A 546 -19.58 14.70 22.41
C ALA A 546 -20.69 15.03 23.39
N ILE A 547 -21.75 14.23 23.43
CA ILE A 547 -22.80 14.30 24.43
C ILE A 547 -22.49 13.22 25.50
N PRO A 548 -22.30 13.59 26.78
CA PRO A 548 -22.01 12.60 27.83
C PRO A 548 -23.05 11.49 27.87
N GLY A 549 -22.60 10.23 27.64
CA GLY A 549 -23.45 9.04 27.67
C GLY A 549 -24.12 8.68 26.33
N MET A 550 -23.80 9.40 25.25
CA MET A 550 -24.19 9.04 23.88
C MET A 550 -22.94 8.81 23.00
N PRO A 551 -23.05 8.05 21.90
CA PRO A 551 -22.01 8.01 20.88
C PRO A 551 -21.70 9.44 20.40
N VAL A 552 -20.45 9.70 20.05
CA VAL A 552 -20.05 10.96 19.43
C VAL A 552 -20.85 11.12 18.14
N VAL A 553 -21.55 12.24 18.01
CA VAL A 553 -22.29 12.58 16.80
C VAL A 553 -21.40 13.52 15.98
N GLU A 554 -21.01 13.07 14.81
CA GLU A 554 -20.30 13.88 13.83
C GLU A 554 -21.30 14.64 12.97
N ILE A 555 -21.16 15.95 12.90
CA ILE A 555 -21.96 16.81 12.03
C ILE A 555 -21.05 17.32 10.91
N ASP A 556 -21.36 16.89 9.69
CA ASP A 556 -20.74 17.47 8.52
C ASP A 556 -21.43 18.82 8.22
N ALA A 557 -20.64 19.87 8.14
CA ALA A 557 -21.16 21.22 7.88
C ALA A 557 -21.53 21.41 6.39
N GLU A 558 -21.14 20.50 5.51
CA GLU A 558 -21.42 20.56 4.08
C GLU A 558 -22.75 19.85 3.76
N VAL A 559 -23.86 20.53 4.10
CA VAL A 559 -25.23 19.94 3.99
C VAL A 559 -25.86 20.19 2.61
N PHE A 560 -25.33 21.11 1.81
CA PHE A 560 -25.92 21.48 0.54
C PHE A 560 -25.25 20.76 -0.63
N ARG A 561 -26.03 19.91 -1.31
CA ARG A 561 -25.63 19.30 -2.57
C ARG A 561 -25.78 20.29 -3.71
N PRO A 562 -24.84 20.34 -4.66
CA PRO A 562 -25.04 21.08 -5.88
C PRO A 562 -26.25 20.51 -6.63
N ALA A 563 -27.15 21.38 -7.08
CA ALA A 563 -28.37 20.96 -7.78
C ALA A 563 -28.08 20.27 -9.13
N THR A 564 -26.93 20.59 -9.73
CA THR A 564 -26.46 20.00 -11.00
C THR A 564 -24.92 20.03 -11.03
N GLY A 565 -24.29 18.97 -11.59
CA GLY A 565 -22.88 19.01 -11.94
C GLY A 565 -22.63 20.10 -13.00
N GLY A 566 -21.71 21.01 -12.73
CA GLY A 566 -21.41 22.13 -13.62
C GLY A 566 -20.01 22.68 -13.43
N HIS A 567 -19.22 22.01 -12.61
CA HIS A 567 -17.84 22.38 -12.33
C HIS A 567 -16.91 21.76 -13.39
N HIS A 568 -16.47 22.60 -14.33
CA HIS A 568 -15.50 22.21 -15.36
C HIS A 568 -14.44 23.29 -15.50
N HIS A 569 -13.20 22.88 -15.73
CA HIS A 569 -12.15 23.78 -16.13
C HIS A 569 -12.35 24.17 -17.60
N GLY A 570 -12.59 25.45 -17.86
CA GLY A 570 -12.91 26.02 -19.17
C GLY A 570 -11.71 26.14 -20.13
#